data_3db30b3ee35fa8af45bbf739ee3b46ee
#
_entry.id   3db30b3ee35fa8af45bbf739ee3b46ee
#
_cell.length_a   1.000
_cell.length_b   1.000
_cell.length_c   1.000
_cell.angle_alpha   90.00
_cell.angle_beta   90.00
_cell.angle_gamma   90.00
#
_symmetry.space_group_name_H-M   'P 1'
#
loop_
_entity.id
_entity.type
_entity.pdbx_description
1 polymer ?
#
loop_
_entity_poly.entity_id
_entity_poly.type
_entity_poly.pdbx_seq_one_letter_code
_entity_poly.pdbx_strand_id
1 'polypeptide(L)'
;MRQVSSCSRLADAERFAEAALVETHRRGVERATEVCAVQDGAQWRPRLVDYHRADAVRILDFAHAAEYINEIGQAVQAEGGRLPARWLEGVLHRLKHQGPQRVLRHLRWLAARSPSPTVQANLAYLQKREAHMQYPTSQAAGWPIGSGSVESAGHPWSWKHA
;
A
#
# COMPACT_ATOMS: atom_id res chain seq x y z
N MET A 1 0.91 3.98 23.50
CA MET A 1 -0.35 4.49 22.89
C MET A 1 -0.07 4.75 21.41
N ARG A 2 -0.89 4.21 20.48
CA ARG A 2 -0.75 4.49 19.06
C ARG A 2 -1.44 5.81 18.75
N GLN A 3 -0.76 6.70 18.04
CA GLN A 3 -1.35 7.91 17.51
C GLN A 3 -1.43 7.80 15.99
N VAL A 4 -2.61 8.10 15.43
CA VAL A 4 -2.85 8.17 14.00
C VAL A 4 -3.02 9.64 13.64
N SER A 5 -2.34 10.08 12.59
CA SER A 5 -2.39 11.45 12.13
C SER A 5 -2.74 11.55 10.66
N SER A 6 -3.54 12.54 10.35
CA SER A 6 -3.93 12.84 8.98
C SER A 6 -3.84 14.34 8.68
N CYS A 7 -3.41 14.71 7.46
CA CYS A 7 -3.33 16.07 6.92
C CYS A 7 -3.72 16.07 5.44
N SER A 8 -4.77 16.70 5.03
CA SER A 8 -5.23 16.78 3.65
C SER A 8 -5.14 18.23 3.15
N ARG A 9 -4.39 18.48 2.07
CA ARG A 9 -4.33 19.77 1.40
C ARG A 9 -4.25 19.60 -0.12
N LEU A 10 -5.01 20.38 -0.86
CA LEU A 10 -4.81 20.61 -2.29
C LEU A 10 -3.62 21.57 -2.46
N ALA A 11 -2.45 21.01 -2.76
CA ALA A 11 -1.24 21.77 -3.04
C ALA A 11 -0.36 20.96 -4.01
N ASP A 12 0.58 21.63 -4.69
CA ASP A 12 1.64 20.93 -5.40
C ASP A 12 2.51 20.09 -4.45
N ALA A 13 3.29 19.16 -4.99
CA ALA A 13 4.06 18.19 -4.20
C ALA A 13 5.05 18.84 -3.23
N GLU A 14 5.63 20.01 -3.58
CA GLU A 14 6.61 20.71 -2.76
C GLU A 14 5.93 21.38 -1.56
N ARG A 15 4.86 22.13 -1.79
CA ARG A 15 4.08 22.76 -0.72
C ARG A 15 3.43 21.75 0.22
N PHE A 16 3.03 20.60 -0.33
CA PHE A 16 2.55 19.51 0.50
C PHE A 16 3.66 18.93 1.38
N ALA A 17 4.87 18.77 0.85
CA ALA A 17 6.02 18.28 1.60
C ALA A 17 6.39 19.20 2.77
N GLU A 18 6.39 20.53 2.53
CA GLU A 18 6.61 21.53 3.59
C GLU A 18 5.53 21.49 4.67
N ALA A 19 4.26 21.41 4.27
CA ALA A 19 3.15 21.32 5.22
C ALA A 19 3.18 20.00 6.03
N ALA A 20 3.57 18.91 5.38
CA ALA A 20 3.75 17.63 6.03
C ALA A 20 4.91 17.65 7.04
N LEU A 21 6.01 18.36 6.72
CA LEU A 21 7.14 18.57 7.63
C LEU A 21 6.68 19.25 8.93
N VAL A 22 6.01 20.37 8.79
CA VAL A 22 5.50 21.13 9.96
C VAL A 22 4.59 20.25 10.82
N GLU A 23 3.71 19.47 10.19
CA GLU A 23 2.74 18.66 10.92
C GLU A 23 3.40 17.42 11.57
N THR A 24 4.36 16.77 10.92
CA THR A 24 5.11 15.65 11.49
C THR A 24 5.97 16.09 12.67
N HIS A 25 6.61 17.27 12.55
CA HIS A 25 7.36 17.87 13.66
C HIS A 25 6.46 18.24 14.84
N ARG A 26 5.35 18.94 14.58
CA ARG A 26 4.37 19.33 15.61
C ARG A 26 3.83 18.13 16.37
N ARG A 27 3.66 16.99 15.72
CA ARG A 27 3.17 15.74 16.31
C ARG A 27 4.24 14.84 16.90
N GLY A 28 5.49 15.25 16.86
CA GLY A 28 6.60 14.53 17.47
C GLY A 28 6.97 13.22 16.79
N VAL A 29 6.68 13.06 15.49
CA VAL A 29 7.05 11.88 14.68
C VAL A 29 8.55 11.60 14.74
N GLU A 30 9.37 12.64 14.83
CA GLU A 30 10.83 12.55 14.96
C GLU A 30 11.27 11.86 16.25
N ARG A 31 10.47 11.96 17.32
CA ARG A 31 10.73 11.35 18.65
C ARG A 31 10.07 9.99 18.82
N ALA A 32 9.28 9.55 17.85
CA ALA A 32 8.65 8.24 17.91
C ALA A 32 9.69 7.13 17.79
N THR A 33 9.58 6.09 18.60
CA THR A 33 10.47 4.91 18.54
C THR A 33 10.32 4.15 17.24
N GLU A 34 9.10 4.06 16.73
CA GLU A 34 8.78 3.39 15.47
C GLU A 34 7.75 4.20 14.69
N VAL A 35 7.92 4.27 13.39
CA VAL A 35 7.00 4.94 12.47
C VAL A 35 6.61 3.98 11.35
N CYS A 36 5.33 4.00 10.98
CA CYS A 36 4.81 3.29 9.83
C CYS A 36 4.17 4.29 8.86
N ALA A 37 4.49 4.16 7.58
CA ALA A 37 3.89 4.91 6.50
C ALA A 37 3.06 3.97 5.61
N VAL A 38 1.72 4.12 5.66
CA VAL A 38 0.80 3.47 4.73
C VAL A 38 0.62 4.37 3.52
N GLN A 39 0.86 3.86 2.32
CA GLN A 39 0.94 4.64 1.09
C GLN A 39 0.14 4.01 -0.05
N ASP A 40 -0.45 4.84 -0.91
CA ASP A 40 -1.07 4.42 -2.17
C ASP A 40 -0.05 4.15 -3.31
N GLY A 41 1.24 4.25 -3.00
CA GLY A 41 2.33 3.97 -3.94
C GLY A 41 2.63 5.08 -4.95
N ALA A 42 2.09 6.29 -4.80
CA ALA A 42 2.46 7.43 -5.61
C ALA A 42 3.97 7.72 -5.54
N GLN A 43 4.59 7.99 -6.69
CA GLN A 43 6.06 8.00 -6.84
C GLN A 43 6.80 9.06 -6.00
N TRP A 44 6.16 10.17 -5.64
CA TRP A 44 6.76 11.25 -4.86
C TRP A 44 6.77 10.99 -3.34
N ARG A 45 5.86 10.14 -2.85
CA ARG A 45 5.71 9.84 -1.41
C ARG A 45 6.90 9.10 -0.79
N PRO A 46 7.61 8.18 -1.47
CA PRO A 46 8.81 7.57 -0.91
C PRO A 46 9.87 8.60 -0.52
N ARG A 47 10.08 9.65 -1.33
CA ARG A 47 11.04 10.72 -1.02
C ARG A 47 10.65 11.51 0.23
N LEU A 48 9.37 11.76 0.43
CA LEU A 48 8.86 12.44 1.62
C LEU A 48 9.10 11.58 2.88
N VAL A 49 8.84 10.27 2.80
CA VAL A 49 9.11 9.35 3.92
C VAL A 49 10.60 9.26 4.21
N ASP A 50 11.44 9.15 3.18
CA ASP A 50 12.90 9.12 3.32
C ASP A 50 13.44 10.39 4.00
N TYR A 51 12.89 11.53 3.64
CA TYR A 51 13.31 12.82 4.19
C TYR A 51 12.98 12.95 5.69
N HIS A 52 11.83 12.43 6.13
CA HIS A 52 11.40 12.59 7.52
C HIS A 52 11.83 11.42 8.43
N ARG A 53 11.71 10.20 7.93
CA ARG A 53 12.00 8.97 8.67
C ARG A 53 12.38 7.85 7.70
N ALA A 54 13.66 7.81 7.33
CA ALA A 54 14.19 6.78 6.43
C ALA A 54 14.02 5.34 6.98
N ASP A 55 13.92 5.22 8.30
CA ASP A 55 13.70 3.98 9.04
C ASP A 55 12.21 3.57 9.15
N ALA A 56 11.28 4.37 8.63
CA ALA A 56 9.85 4.06 8.70
C ALA A 56 9.51 2.75 7.98
N VAL A 57 8.70 1.92 8.64
CA VAL A 57 8.07 0.75 8.02
C VAL A 57 7.12 1.21 6.92
N ARG A 58 7.34 0.75 5.69
CA ARG A 58 6.52 1.12 4.53
C ARG A 58 5.53 0.03 4.22
N ILE A 59 4.28 0.40 4.11
CA ILE A 59 3.19 -0.51 3.78
C ILE A 59 2.43 0.08 2.58
N LEU A 60 2.26 -0.70 1.52
CA LEU A 60 1.34 -0.37 0.44
C LEU A 60 -0.08 -0.51 0.99
N ASP A 61 -0.92 0.50 0.80
CA ASP A 61 -2.32 0.44 1.20
C ASP A 61 -3.00 -0.81 0.61
N PHE A 62 -3.66 -1.59 1.47
CA PHE A 62 -4.29 -2.85 1.06
C PHE A 62 -5.40 -2.65 0.03
N ALA A 63 -6.21 -1.59 0.17
CA ALA A 63 -7.25 -1.27 -0.80
C ALA A 63 -6.62 -0.95 -2.17
N HIS A 64 -5.53 -0.21 -2.18
CA HIS A 64 -4.82 0.11 -3.42
C HIS A 64 -4.18 -1.13 -4.08
N ALA A 65 -3.58 -2.02 -3.29
CA ALA A 65 -3.13 -3.31 -3.83
C ALA A 65 -4.29 -4.14 -4.40
N ALA A 66 -5.46 -4.10 -3.75
CA ALA A 66 -6.67 -4.79 -4.20
C ALA A 66 -7.20 -4.24 -5.53
N GLU A 67 -7.11 -2.93 -5.78
CA GLU A 67 -7.48 -2.30 -7.05
C GLU A 67 -6.65 -2.87 -8.21
N TYR A 68 -5.32 -2.90 -8.08
CA TYR A 68 -4.44 -3.47 -9.10
C TYR A 68 -4.72 -4.95 -9.38
N ILE A 69 -4.99 -5.74 -8.34
CA ILE A 69 -5.35 -7.15 -8.48
C ILE A 69 -6.70 -7.30 -9.20
N ASN A 70 -7.69 -6.45 -8.87
CA ASN A 70 -8.99 -6.44 -9.53
C ASN A 70 -8.87 -6.09 -11.01
N GLU A 71 -8.08 -5.06 -11.36
CA GLU A 71 -7.81 -4.68 -12.74
C GLU A 71 -7.16 -5.81 -13.54
N ILE A 72 -6.22 -6.56 -12.93
CA ILE A 72 -5.65 -7.76 -13.55
C ILE A 72 -6.76 -8.78 -13.86
N GLY A 73 -7.64 -9.04 -12.89
CA GLY A 73 -8.76 -9.97 -13.06
C GLY A 73 -9.71 -9.54 -14.18
N GLN A 74 -10.08 -8.28 -14.21
CA GLN A 74 -10.94 -7.70 -15.26
C GLN A 74 -10.29 -7.77 -16.64
N ALA A 75 -9.00 -7.44 -16.76
CA ALA A 75 -8.28 -7.50 -18.03
C ALA A 75 -8.17 -8.94 -18.55
N VAL A 76 -7.89 -9.93 -17.69
CA VAL A 76 -7.89 -11.35 -18.05
C VAL A 76 -9.24 -11.80 -18.57
N GLN A 77 -10.35 -11.40 -17.92
CA GLN A 77 -11.71 -11.74 -18.35
C GLN A 77 -12.09 -11.06 -19.67
N ALA A 78 -11.69 -9.81 -19.88
CA ALA A 78 -11.91 -9.07 -21.12
C ALA A 78 -11.25 -9.75 -22.34
N GLU A 79 -10.15 -10.46 -22.12
CA GLU A 79 -9.47 -11.27 -23.16
C GLU A 79 -10.02 -12.70 -23.28
N GLY A 80 -11.17 -12.99 -22.67
CA GLY A 80 -11.83 -14.30 -22.73
C GLY A 80 -11.27 -15.33 -21.72
N GLY A 81 -10.36 -14.93 -20.83
CA GLY A 81 -9.91 -15.77 -19.73
C GLY A 81 -11.03 -16.03 -18.73
N ARG A 82 -11.03 -17.22 -18.13
CA ARG A 82 -12.03 -17.60 -17.12
C ARG A 82 -11.43 -17.59 -15.74
N LEU A 83 -12.01 -16.81 -14.82
CA LEU A 83 -11.67 -16.78 -13.42
C LEU A 83 -12.86 -17.32 -12.59
N PRO A 84 -12.60 -18.04 -11.47
CA PRO A 84 -13.66 -18.47 -10.56
C PRO A 84 -14.50 -17.29 -10.06
N ALA A 85 -15.78 -17.51 -9.76
CA ALA A 85 -16.70 -16.43 -9.33
C ALA A 85 -16.20 -15.64 -8.10
N ARG A 86 -15.46 -16.28 -7.19
CA ARG A 86 -14.89 -15.64 -5.99
C ARG A 86 -13.36 -15.50 -6.07
N TRP A 87 -12.81 -15.41 -7.27
CA TRP A 87 -11.36 -15.36 -7.48
C TRP A 87 -10.72 -14.19 -6.72
N LEU A 88 -11.23 -12.98 -6.90
CA LEU A 88 -10.69 -11.77 -6.27
C LEU A 88 -10.68 -11.91 -4.75
N GLU A 89 -11.80 -12.31 -4.17
CA GLU A 89 -11.93 -12.49 -2.72
C GLU A 89 -10.90 -13.50 -2.19
N GLY A 90 -10.72 -14.63 -2.86
CA GLY A 90 -9.76 -15.66 -2.49
C GLY A 90 -8.30 -15.18 -2.63
N VAL A 91 -8.00 -14.33 -3.62
CA VAL A 91 -6.67 -13.73 -3.80
C VAL A 91 -6.39 -12.71 -2.71
N LEU A 92 -7.34 -11.83 -2.41
CA LEU A 92 -7.21 -10.81 -1.37
C LEU A 92 -7.11 -11.43 0.03
N HIS A 93 -7.89 -12.47 0.30
CA HIS A 93 -7.77 -13.22 1.56
C HIS A 93 -6.36 -13.80 1.73
N ARG A 94 -5.80 -14.43 0.70
CA ARG A 94 -4.43 -14.94 0.73
C ARG A 94 -3.40 -13.83 0.91
N LEU A 95 -3.55 -12.71 0.21
CA LEU A 95 -2.67 -11.56 0.34
C LEU A 95 -2.63 -11.05 1.79
N LYS A 96 -3.79 -10.90 2.40
CA LYS A 96 -3.95 -10.38 3.75
C LYS A 96 -3.37 -11.32 4.82
N HIS A 97 -3.55 -12.64 4.68
CA HIS A 97 -3.27 -13.61 5.73
C HIS A 97 -2.02 -14.47 5.49
N GLN A 98 -1.53 -14.56 4.25
CA GLN A 98 -0.38 -15.39 3.88
C GLN A 98 0.75 -14.61 3.21
N GLY A 99 0.54 -13.30 2.94
CA GLY A 99 1.51 -12.43 2.28
C GLY A 99 1.53 -12.52 0.76
N PRO A 100 2.41 -11.74 0.10
CA PRO A 100 2.37 -11.51 -1.33
C PRO A 100 2.94 -12.65 -2.18
N GLN A 101 3.81 -13.50 -1.66
CA GLN A 101 4.63 -14.43 -2.47
C GLN A 101 3.76 -15.39 -3.31
N ARG A 102 2.74 -16.01 -2.68
CA ARG A 102 1.83 -16.93 -3.36
C ARG A 102 0.91 -16.20 -4.33
N VAL A 103 0.47 -15.00 -3.97
CA VAL A 103 -0.37 -14.16 -4.82
C VAL A 103 0.39 -13.73 -6.06
N LEU A 104 1.59 -13.19 -5.92
CA LEU A 104 2.42 -12.77 -7.05
C LEU A 104 2.80 -13.94 -7.96
N ARG A 105 3.01 -15.15 -7.41
CA ARG A 105 3.22 -16.35 -8.22
C ARG A 105 1.99 -16.68 -9.06
N HIS A 106 0.80 -16.59 -8.48
CA HIS A 106 -0.46 -16.80 -9.19
C HIS A 106 -0.69 -15.74 -10.27
N LEU A 107 -0.46 -14.47 -9.96
CA LEU A 107 -0.59 -13.38 -10.93
C LEU A 107 0.41 -13.51 -12.09
N ARG A 108 1.66 -13.94 -11.83
CA ARG A 108 2.64 -14.27 -12.89
C ARG A 108 2.14 -15.38 -13.80
N TRP A 109 1.51 -16.41 -13.25
CA TRP A 109 0.94 -17.49 -14.04
C TRP A 109 -0.21 -16.99 -14.94
N LEU A 110 -1.06 -16.08 -14.47
CA LEU A 110 -2.08 -15.41 -15.29
C LEU A 110 -1.44 -14.54 -16.37
N ALA A 111 -0.47 -13.72 -16.02
CA ALA A 111 0.20 -12.81 -16.94
C ALA A 111 0.95 -13.54 -18.08
N ALA A 112 1.49 -14.73 -17.81
CA ALA A 112 2.12 -15.55 -18.83
C ALA A 112 1.14 -16.11 -19.88
N ARG A 113 -0.17 -16.00 -19.63
CA ARG A 113 -1.25 -16.48 -20.48
C ARG A 113 -2.13 -15.35 -21.03
N SER A 114 -1.86 -14.13 -20.62
CA SER A 114 -2.59 -12.94 -21.05
C SER A 114 -1.63 -11.99 -21.76
N PRO A 115 -1.90 -11.59 -23.00
CA PRO A 115 -1.10 -10.60 -23.72
C PRO A 115 -1.39 -9.16 -23.26
N SER A 116 -2.32 -8.96 -22.33
CA SER A 116 -2.77 -7.63 -21.90
C SER A 116 -1.64 -6.77 -21.33
N PRO A 117 -1.41 -5.58 -21.90
CA PRO A 117 -0.48 -4.61 -21.33
C PRO A 117 -0.87 -4.20 -19.91
N THR A 118 -2.17 -4.13 -19.61
CA THR A 118 -2.69 -3.82 -18.26
C THR A 118 -2.28 -4.89 -17.25
N VAL A 119 -2.40 -6.17 -17.60
CA VAL A 119 -1.98 -7.28 -16.73
C VAL A 119 -0.49 -7.19 -16.46
N GLN A 120 0.33 -6.94 -17.49
CA GLN A 120 1.79 -6.85 -17.34
C GLN A 120 2.20 -5.64 -16.49
N ALA A 121 1.62 -4.47 -16.73
CA ALA A 121 1.92 -3.24 -16.01
C ALA A 121 1.55 -3.35 -14.51
N ASN A 122 0.34 -3.85 -14.22
CA ASN A 122 -0.15 -3.98 -12.85
C ASN A 122 0.63 -5.05 -12.07
N LEU A 123 0.99 -6.16 -12.72
CA LEU A 123 1.87 -7.16 -12.12
C LEU A 123 3.24 -6.58 -11.78
N ALA A 124 3.87 -5.87 -12.71
CA ALA A 124 5.16 -5.23 -12.50
C ALA A 124 5.12 -4.21 -11.35
N TYR A 125 4.03 -3.46 -11.26
CA TYR A 125 3.78 -2.53 -10.15
C TYR A 125 3.76 -3.24 -8.79
N LEU A 126 2.99 -4.33 -8.67
CA LEU A 126 2.88 -5.11 -7.44
C LEU A 126 4.21 -5.80 -7.08
N GLN A 127 4.91 -6.39 -8.07
CA GLN A 127 6.21 -7.03 -7.86
C GLN A 127 7.25 -6.06 -7.29
N LYS A 128 7.32 -4.84 -7.82
CA LYS A 128 8.23 -3.80 -7.32
C LYS A 128 7.95 -3.43 -5.87
N ARG A 129 6.74 -3.70 -5.37
CA ARG A 129 6.28 -3.35 -4.02
C ARG A 129 6.05 -4.57 -3.11
N GLU A 130 6.56 -5.73 -3.49
CA GLU A 130 6.39 -6.98 -2.72
C GLU A 130 6.79 -6.82 -1.25
N ALA A 131 7.89 -6.11 -0.98
CA ALA A 131 8.35 -5.85 0.38
C ALA A 131 7.36 -5.02 1.21
N HIS A 132 6.57 -4.17 0.56
CA HIS A 132 5.58 -3.31 1.20
C HIS A 132 4.20 -3.98 1.39
N MET A 133 4.02 -5.20 0.91
CA MET A 133 2.77 -5.98 1.02
C MET A 133 2.87 -7.13 2.04
N GLN A 134 3.80 -7.05 2.98
CA GLN A 134 3.96 -8.06 4.04
C GLN A 134 2.88 -7.89 5.13
N TYR A 135 1.61 -7.92 4.72
CA TYR A 135 0.47 -7.62 5.58
C TYR A 135 0.37 -8.51 6.83
N PRO A 136 0.62 -9.83 6.78
CA PRO A 136 0.60 -10.65 7.99
C PRO A 136 1.61 -10.18 9.03
N THR A 137 2.82 -9.86 8.61
CA THR A 137 3.89 -9.35 9.48
C THR A 137 3.54 -7.98 10.04
N SER A 138 3.01 -7.10 9.19
CA SER A 138 2.58 -5.75 9.60
C SER A 138 1.45 -5.83 10.65
N GLN A 139 0.45 -6.70 10.44
CA GLN A 139 -0.64 -6.89 11.39
C GLN A 139 -0.16 -7.50 12.71
N ALA A 140 0.75 -8.49 12.66
CA ALA A 140 1.34 -9.10 13.85
C ALA A 140 2.14 -8.08 14.68
N ALA A 141 2.83 -7.14 14.02
CA ALA A 141 3.47 -5.99 14.67
C ALA A 141 2.46 -4.92 15.10
N GLY A 142 1.18 -5.12 14.77
CA GLY A 142 0.05 -4.23 15.08
C GLY A 142 0.03 -2.95 14.26
N TRP A 143 0.64 -2.91 13.05
CA TRP A 143 0.52 -1.82 12.12
C TRP A 143 -0.79 -1.88 11.32
N PRO A 144 -1.39 -0.73 10.96
CA PRO A 144 -2.50 -0.72 10.01
C PRO A 144 -2.00 -1.15 8.63
N ILE A 145 -2.83 -1.85 7.88
CA ILE A 145 -2.51 -2.28 6.50
C ILE A 145 -3.29 -1.49 5.45
N GLY A 146 -4.16 -0.60 5.86
CA GLY A 146 -4.95 0.25 4.98
C GLY A 146 -5.31 1.56 5.65
N SER A 147 -5.59 2.56 4.84
CA SER A 147 -6.02 3.89 5.25
C SER A 147 -7.50 3.96 5.64
N GLY A 148 -8.27 2.86 5.57
CA GLY A 148 -9.71 2.81 5.79
C GLY A 148 -10.19 3.29 7.17
N SER A 149 -9.33 3.27 8.20
CA SER A 149 -9.54 3.97 9.46
C SER A 149 -9.23 5.48 9.37
N VAL A 150 -8.72 5.93 8.24
CA VAL A 150 -8.21 7.26 7.94
C VAL A 150 -9.03 7.95 6.85
N GLU A 151 -9.91 7.23 6.14
CA GLU A 151 -10.85 7.83 5.17
C GLU A 151 -11.78 8.87 5.83
N SER A 152 -12.02 8.75 7.13
CA SER A 152 -12.67 9.81 7.93
C SER A 152 -11.75 11.00 8.22
N ALA A 153 -10.45 10.93 8.00
CA ALA A 153 -9.45 11.90 8.41
C ALA A 153 -8.27 12.17 7.44
N GLY A 154 -8.23 11.51 6.28
CA GLY A 154 -7.34 11.86 5.12
C GLY A 154 -5.84 11.68 5.28
N HIS A 155 -5.28 10.67 6.01
CA HIS A 155 -3.80 10.49 6.03
C HIS A 155 -3.16 9.17 6.42
N PRO A 156 -1.88 8.98 5.95
CA PRO A 156 -1.22 7.70 5.88
C PRO A 156 -0.16 7.41 6.96
N TRP A 157 -0.09 8.14 8.08
CA TRP A 157 0.94 7.92 9.09
C TRP A 157 0.42 7.32 10.39
N SER A 158 1.09 6.27 10.86
CA SER A 158 0.91 5.71 12.20
C SER A 158 2.26 5.57 12.90
N TRP A 159 2.33 5.89 14.20
CA TRP A 159 3.56 5.76 15.00
C TRP A 159 3.29 5.29 16.42
N LYS A 160 4.33 4.75 17.04
CA LYS A 160 4.33 4.36 18.45
C LYS A 160 5.32 5.23 19.22
N HIS A 161 4.93 5.61 20.41
CA HIS A 161 5.85 6.15 21.42
C HIS A 161 6.22 5.05 22.39
N ALA A 162 7.45 5.12 22.94
CA ALA A 162 7.91 4.25 24.00
C ALA A 162 7.15 4.54 25.31
#